data_450bef3061a85a2713958140dc4bed5d
#
_entry.id   450bef3061a85a2713958140dc4bed5d
#
_cell.length_a   1.000
_cell.length_b   1.000
_cell.length_c   1.000
_cell.angle_alpha   90.00
_cell.angle_beta   90.00
_cell.angle_gamma   90.00
#
_symmetry.space_group_name_H-M   'P 1'
#
loop_
_entity.id
_entity.type
_entity.pdbx_description
1 polymer ?
#
loop_
_entity_poly.entity_id
_entity_poly.type
_entity_poly.pdbx_seq_one_letter_code
_entity_poly.pdbx_strand_id
1 'polypeptide(L)'
;MAFFPADHHFENDGAFVESIELAFAHTAEDRERIVLLGVAPESPEESYGWIEPGVSRGNPQVGPVFEVRRFWEKPSRAMASRLMRRGCLWNSFVMVGRVSAFVALLRQALPSLLAYIEAKGDGGFEGLRALY
;
A
#
# COMPACT_ATOMS: atom_id res chain seq x y z
N MET A 1 -11.88 -4.01 2.61
CA MET A 1 -11.34 -3.19 3.71
C MET A 1 -10.37 -2.20 3.12
N ALA A 2 -10.34 -1.00 3.64
CA ALA A 2 -9.32 -0.01 3.29
C ALA A 2 -8.60 0.46 4.55
N PHE A 3 -7.30 0.68 4.45
CA PHE A 3 -6.46 1.29 5.48
C PHE A 3 -6.08 2.69 5.01
N PHE A 4 -6.15 3.66 5.91
CA PHE A 4 -5.78 5.05 5.67
C PHE A 4 -4.87 5.53 6.80
N PRO A 5 -3.81 6.28 6.49
CA PRO A 5 -3.11 7.07 7.49
C PRO A 5 -4.03 8.12 8.10
N ALA A 6 -3.94 8.32 9.41
CA ALA A 6 -4.82 9.24 10.12
C ALA A 6 -4.42 10.72 9.97
N ASP A 7 -3.23 10.99 9.47
CA ASP A 7 -2.59 12.30 9.37
C ASP A 7 -2.41 12.80 7.92
N HIS A 8 -2.96 12.07 6.94
CA HIS A 8 -2.91 12.51 5.54
C HIS A 8 -4.12 13.35 5.17
N HIS A 9 -3.86 14.38 4.39
CA HIS A 9 -4.86 15.23 3.75
C HIS A 9 -4.73 15.10 2.23
N PHE A 10 -5.86 15.03 1.56
CA PHE A 10 -5.94 15.02 0.09
C PHE A 10 -6.66 16.28 -0.37
N GLU A 11 -6.04 17.08 -1.24
CA GLU A 11 -6.62 18.34 -1.72
C GLU A 11 -7.86 18.12 -2.58
N ASN A 12 -7.95 17.00 -3.28
CA ASN A 12 -9.07 16.65 -4.16
C ASN A 12 -9.78 15.39 -3.64
N ASP A 13 -10.77 15.61 -2.77
CA ASP A 13 -11.59 14.54 -2.19
C ASP A 13 -12.30 13.69 -3.26
N GLY A 14 -12.77 14.31 -4.35
CA GLY A 14 -13.46 13.60 -5.43
C GLY A 14 -12.53 12.61 -6.13
N ALA A 15 -11.35 13.04 -6.54
CA ALA A 15 -10.36 12.17 -7.17
C ALA A 15 -9.86 11.08 -6.21
N PHE A 16 -9.78 11.40 -4.92
CA PHE A 16 -9.44 10.41 -3.90
C PHE A 16 -10.51 9.31 -3.78
N VAL A 17 -11.78 9.70 -3.67
CA VAL A 17 -12.92 8.75 -3.60
C VAL A 17 -12.98 7.89 -4.85
N GLU A 18 -12.85 8.47 -6.05
CA GLU A 18 -12.81 7.70 -7.31
C GLU A 18 -11.67 6.69 -7.32
N SER A 19 -10.50 7.05 -6.81
CA SER A 19 -9.34 6.14 -6.71
C SER A 19 -9.60 4.98 -5.76
N ILE A 20 -10.30 5.22 -4.66
CA ILE A 20 -10.72 4.18 -3.70
C ILE A 20 -11.76 3.24 -4.33
N GLU A 21 -12.76 3.78 -5.03
CA GLU A 21 -13.77 2.97 -5.72
C GLU A 21 -13.15 2.08 -6.79
N LEU A 22 -12.20 2.63 -7.57
CA LEU A 22 -11.41 1.88 -8.53
C LEU A 22 -10.62 0.75 -7.87
N ALA A 23 -9.97 1.03 -6.74
CA ALA A 23 -9.24 0.02 -5.98
C ALA A 23 -10.16 -1.09 -5.48
N PHE A 24 -11.36 -0.76 -4.98
CA PHE A 24 -12.35 -1.77 -4.61
C PHE A 24 -12.82 -2.62 -5.79
N ALA A 25 -13.05 -2.03 -6.96
CA ALA A 25 -13.42 -2.75 -8.17
C ALA A 25 -12.34 -3.79 -8.56
N HIS A 26 -11.07 -3.40 -8.53
CA HIS A 26 -9.96 -4.34 -8.80
C HIS A 26 -9.84 -5.46 -7.76
N THR A 27 -10.14 -5.20 -6.48
CA THR A 27 -10.15 -6.25 -5.44
C THR A 27 -11.39 -7.16 -5.51
N ALA A 28 -12.44 -6.74 -6.20
CA ALA A 28 -13.59 -7.59 -6.49
C ALA A 28 -13.29 -8.63 -7.58
N GLU A 29 -12.49 -8.25 -8.59
CA GLU A 29 -12.06 -9.15 -9.67
C GLU A 29 -11.04 -10.20 -9.19
N ASP A 30 -10.18 -9.81 -8.26
CA ASP A 30 -9.13 -10.68 -7.71
C ASP A 30 -9.11 -10.58 -6.18
N ARG A 31 -9.53 -11.65 -5.53
CA ARG A 31 -9.71 -11.69 -4.06
C ARG A 31 -8.42 -11.68 -3.26
N GLU A 32 -7.30 -12.01 -3.89
CA GLU A 32 -5.97 -12.02 -3.26
C GLU A 32 -5.23 -10.70 -3.47
N ARG A 33 -5.77 -9.82 -4.32
CA ARG A 33 -5.18 -8.54 -4.64
C ARG A 33 -5.29 -7.55 -3.48
N ILE A 34 -4.16 -6.88 -3.21
CA ILE A 34 -4.10 -5.67 -2.39
C ILE A 34 -3.67 -4.54 -3.32
N VAL A 35 -4.48 -3.48 -3.38
CA VAL A 35 -4.21 -2.28 -4.20
C VAL A 35 -3.66 -1.19 -3.29
N LEU A 36 -2.57 -0.57 -3.73
CA LEU A 36 -1.94 0.58 -3.08
C LEU A 36 -2.23 1.82 -3.90
N LEU A 37 -2.52 2.93 -3.25
CA LEU A 37 -2.60 4.22 -3.92
C LEU A 37 -1.22 4.88 -3.92
N GLY A 38 -0.72 5.11 -5.13
CA GLY A 38 0.49 5.90 -5.35
C GLY A 38 0.12 7.32 -5.74
N VAL A 39 0.88 8.30 -5.24
CA VAL A 39 0.72 9.72 -5.55
C VAL A 39 1.83 10.18 -6.48
N ALA A 40 1.48 10.96 -7.50
CA ALA A 40 2.48 11.55 -8.40
C ALA A 40 3.40 12.50 -7.60
N PRO A 41 4.74 12.32 -7.69
CA PRO A 41 5.66 13.12 -6.90
C PRO A 41 5.81 14.52 -7.48
N GLU A 42 5.76 15.53 -6.63
CA GLU A 42 6.03 16.93 -6.99
C GLU A 42 7.52 17.29 -6.81
N SER A 43 8.20 16.56 -5.94
CA SER A 43 9.60 16.78 -5.59
C SER A 43 10.33 15.46 -5.29
N PRO A 44 11.68 15.44 -5.31
CA PRO A 44 12.45 14.24 -4.96
C PRO A 44 12.57 14.09 -3.42
N GLU A 45 11.45 13.79 -2.76
CA GLU A 45 11.36 13.61 -1.31
C GLU A 45 12.12 12.38 -0.81
N GLU A 46 12.94 12.61 0.22
CA GLU A 46 13.77 11.56 0.87
C GLU A 46 13.05 10.90 2.04
N SER A 47 12.08 11.59 2.64
CA SER A 47 11.31 11.11 3.80
C SER A 47 10.20 10.14 3.45
N TYR A 48 9.81 10.06 2.17
CA TYR A 48 8.73 9.21 1.70
C TYR A 48 9.22 7.87 1.20
N GLY A 49 8.33 6.87 1.32
CA GLY A 49 8.44 5.62 0.56
C GLY A 49 8.06 5.84 -0.91
N TRP A 50 8.69 5.12 -1.80
CA TRP A 50 8.45 5.20 -3.24
C TRP A 50 8.03 3.85 -3.79
N ILE A 51 7.09 3.87 -4.74
CA ILE A 51 6.58 2.70 -5.45
C ILE A 51 7.06 2.79 -6.90
N GLU A 52 7.77 1.77 -7.35
CA GLU A 52 8.12 1.59 -8.76
C GLU A 52 7.02 0.76 -9.43
N PRO A 53 6.19 1.34 -10.31
CA PRO A 53 5.18 0.60 -11.03
C PRO A 53 5.84 -0.33 -12.06
N GLY A 54 5.26 -1.51 -12.20
CA GLY A 54 5.67 -2.51 -13.18
C GLY A 54 4.71 -2.58 -14.37
N VAL A 55 4.39 -3.80 -14.79
CA VAL A 55 3.48 -4.03 -15.91
C VAL A 55 2.05 -3.65 -15.53
N SER A 56 1.33 -3.05 -16.48
CA SER A 56 -0.11 -2.80 -16.31
C SER A 56 -0.85 -4.13 -16.19
N ARG A 57 -1.68 -4.23 -15.20
CA ARG A 57 -2.56 -5.37 -14.91
C ARG A 57 -3.97 -4.85 -14.66
N GLY A 58 -4.94 -5.64 -15.01
CA GLY A 58 -6.33 -5.31 -14.73
C GLY A 58 -7.16 -5.16 -16.00
N ASN A 59 -8.45 -5.04 -15.77
CA ASN A 59 -9.44 -4.89 -16.81
C ASN A 59 -9.42 -3.44 -17.31
N PRO A 60 -9.20 -3.18 -18.62
CA PRO A 60 -9.25 -1.82 -19.18
C PRO A 60 -10.57 -1.10 -18.94
N GLN A 61 -11.67 -1.83 -18.72
CA GLN A 61 -12.99 -1.27 -18.46
C GLN A 61 -13.13 -0.73 -17.01
N VAL A 62 -12.29 -1.24 -16.09
CA VAL A 62 -12.26 -0.80 -14.69
C VAL A 62 -11.30 0.37 -14.52
N GLY A 63 -10.20 0.36 -15.26
CA GLY A 63 -9.18 1.38 -15.22
C GLY A 63 -7.76 0.82 -14.99
N PRO A 64 -6.73 1.65 -15.06
CA PRO A 64 -5.36 1.20 -14.98
C PRO A 64 -4.98 0.78 -13.55
N VAL A 65 -4.37 -0.39 -13.42
CA VAL A 65 -3.67 -0.86 -12.22
C VAL A 65 -2.35 -1.48 -12.66
N PHE A 66 -1.32 -1.33 -11.83
CA PHE A 66 0.02 -1.77 -12.14
C PHE A 66 0.53 -2.73 -11.07
N GLU A 67 1.35 -3.68 -11.47
CA GLU A 67 2.12 -4.44 -10.49
C GLU A 67 3.04 -3.51 -9.72
N VAL A 68 3.23 -3.77 -8.42
CA VAL A 68 4.31 -3.15 -7.67
C VAL A 68 5.60 -3.91 -8.01
N ARG A 69 6.48 -3.29 -8.79
CA ARG A 69 7.77 -3.88 -9.13
C ARG A 69 8.74 -3.82 -7.97
N ARG A 70 8.74 -2.69 -7.25
CA ARG A 70 9.65 -2.46 -6.14
C ARG A 70 9.17 -1.35 -5.22
N PHE A 71 9.49 -1.50 -3.94
CA PHE A 71 9.44 -0.42 -2.94
C PHE A 71 10.83 0.13 -2.68
N TRP A 72 10.89 1.44 -2.43
CA TRP A 72 12.07 2.15 -2.02
C TRP A 72 11.75 2.94 -0.76
N GLU A 73 12.34 2.56 0.36
CA GLU A 73 12.10 3.23 1.62
C GLU A 73 13.16 4.31 1.82
N LYS A 74 12.71 5.55 2.01
CA LYS A 74 13.57 6.71 2.33
C LYS A 74 14.84 6.77 1.50
N PRO A 75 14.75 6.86 0.17
CA PRO A 75 15.91 6.89 -0.70
C PRO A 75 16.69 8.18 -0.52
N SER A 76 17.97 8.17 -0.84
CA SER A 76 18.73 9.42 -0.91
C SER A 76 18.16 10.36 -1.98
N ARG A 77 18.41 11.68 -1.85
CA ARG A 77 17.93 12.70 -2.80
C ARG A 77 18.30 12.37 -4.25
N ALA A 78 19.51 11.87 -4.48
CA ALA A 78 19.94 11.45 -5.82
C ALA A 78 19.10 10.28 -6.35
N MET A 79 18.75 9.32 -5.49
CA MET A 79 17.90 8.21 -5.85
C MET A 79 16.45 8.68 -6.04
N ALA A 80 15.89 9.48 -5.14
CA ALA A 80 14.54 10.04 -5.27
C ALA A 80 14.36 10.80 -6.60
N SER A 81 15.37 11.60 -6.99
CA SER A 81 15.39 12.27 -8.29
C SER A 81 15.39 11.31 -9.49
N ARG A 82 16.04 10.15 -9.38
CA ARG A 82 15.99 9.12 -10.42
C ARG A 82 14.63 8.44 -10.47
N LEU A 83 14.07 8.11 -9.31
CA LEU A 83 12.75 7.47 -9.19
C LEU A 83 11.67 8.36 -9.79
N MET A 84 11.69 9.66 -9.46
CA MET A 84 10.77 10.64 -10.03
C MET A 84 10.84 10.68 -11.57
N ARG A 85 12.04 10.75 -12.14
CA ARG A 85 12.22 10.75 -13.62
C ARG A 85 11.78 9.43 -14.27
N ARG A 86 11.74 8.33 -13.53
CA ARG A 86 11.28 7.02 -14.01
C ARG A 86 9.78 6.82 -13.88
N GLY A 87 9.04 7.83 -13.40
CA GLY A 87 7.60 7.74 -13.18
C GLY A 87 7.21 6.91 -11.96
N CYS A 88 8.12 6.77 -10.97
CA CYS A 88 7.77 6.16 -9.69
C CYS A 88 6.87 7.11 -8.89
N LEU A 89 6.08 6.56 -8.00
CA LEU A 89 5.07 7.26 -7.23
C LEU A 89 5.47 7.29 -5.75
N TRP A 90 5.02 8.30 -5.02
CA TRP A 90 5.06 8.26 -3.57
C TRP A 90 4.08 7.23 -3.04
N ASN A 91 4.47 6.51 -2.00
CA ASN A 91 3.58 5.61 -1.28
C ASN A 91 2.70 6.43 -0.33
N SER A 92 1.40 6.48 -0.60
CA SER A 92 0.43 7.15 0.27
C SER A 92 0.05 6.34 1.51
N PHE A 93 0.54 5.10 1.64
CA PHE A 93 0.10 4.13 2.66
C PHE A 93 -1.40 3.82 2.65
N VAL A 94 -2.14 4.28 1.65
CA VAL A 94 -3.53 3.87 1.46
C VAL A 94 -3.55 2.52 0.77
N MET A 95 -4.20 1.55 1.39
CA MET A 95 -4.28 0.17 0.92
C MET A 95 -5.72 -0.32 0.91
N VAL A 96 -6.14 -0.95 -0.17
CA VAL A 96 -7.46 -1.55 -0.31
C VAL A 96 -7.30 -3.03 -0.64
N GLY A 97 -8.04 -3.89 0.07
CA GLY A 97 -7.99 -5.33 -0.14
C GLY A 97 -9.06 -6.06 0.67
N ARG A 98 -9.18 -7.35 0.48
CA ARG A 98 -9.97 -8.21 1.36
C ARG A 98 -9.21 -8.47 2.65
N VAL A 99 -9.92 -8.62 3.76
CA VAL A 99 -9.31 -8.99 5.05
C VAL A 99 -8.46 -10.26 4.91
N SER A 100 -9.00 -11.26 4.18
CA SER A 100 -8.27 -12.52 3.93
C SER A 100 -6.95 -12.33 3.20
N ALA A 101 -6.86 -11.38 2.25
CA ALA A 101 -5.62 -11.07 1.53
C ALA A 101 -4.57 -10.45 2.46
N PHE A 102 -4.99 -9.51 3.32
CA PHE A 102 -4.08 -8.93 4.32
C PHE A 102 -3.60 -9.98 5.33
N VAL A 103 -4.50 -10.85 5.83
CA VAL A 103 -4.12 -11.93 6.75
C VAL A 103 -3.16 -12.90 6.07
N ALA A 104 -3.39 -13.27 4.81
CA ALA A 104 -2.49 -14.14 4.05
C ALA A 104 -1.11 -13.50 3.87
N LEU A 105 -1.05 -12.19 3.55
CA LEU A 105 0.20 -11.45 3.44
C LEU A 105 0.95 -11.42 4.78
N LEU A 106 0.27 -11.13 5.89
CA LEU A 106 0.86 -11.12 7.23
C LEU A 106 1.38 -12.50 7.62
N ARG A 107 0.64 -13.57 7.31
CA ARG A 107 1.05 -14.94 7.58
C ARG A 107 2.33 -15.30 6.84
N GLN A 108 2.49 -14.81 5.62
CA GLN A 108 3.69 -15.05 4.82
C GLN A 108 4.88 -14.17 5.26
N ALA A 109 4.64 -12.88 5.51
CA ALA A 109 5.70 -11.91 5.79
C ALA A 109 6.13 -11.89 7.26
N LEU A 110 5.19 -12.09 8.20
CA LEU A 110 5.38 -11.95 9.64
C LEU A 110 4.70 -13.11 10.41
N PRO A 111 5.07 -14.36 10.15
CA PRO A 111 4.39 -15.53 10.72
C PRO A 111 4.39 -15.54 12.25
N SER A 112 5.48 -15.16 12.88
CA SER A 112 5.60 -15.11 14.35
C SER A 112 4.69 -14.05 14.97
N LEU A 113 4.55 -12.88 14.34
CA LEU A 113 3.64 -11.82 14.79
C LEU A 113 2.18 -12.28 14.69
N LEU A 114 1.80 -12.90 13.58
CA LEU A 114 0.44 -13.38 13.41
C LEU A 114 0.11 -14.49 14.40
N ALA A 115 1.00 -15.46 14.59
CA ALA A 115 0.82 -16.52 15.59
C ALA A 115 0.68 -15.97 17.01
N TYR A 116 1.43 -14.93 17.35
CA TYR A 116 1.30 -14.24 18.63
C TYR A 116 -0.08 -13.58 18.80
N ILE A 117 -0.55 -12.86 17.77
CA ILE A 117 -1.87 -12.21 17.79
C ILE A 117 -2.99 -13.25 17.92
N GLU A 118 -2.93 -14.34 17.14
CA GLU A 118 -3.91 -15.43 17.16
C GLU A 118 -3.94 -16.14 18.53
N ALA A 119 -2.79 -16.33 19.18
CA ALA A 119 -2.69 -16.98 20.49
C ALA A 119 -3.21 -16.15 21.66
N LYS A 120 -3.18 -14.81 21.55
CA LYS A 120 -3.55 -13.89 22.64
C LYS A 120 -5.00 -13.44 22.58
N GLY A 121 -5.68 -13.58 21.45
CA GLY A 121 -7.04 -13.07 21.29
C GLY A 121 -7.15 -11.58 21.58
N ASP A 122 -8.34 -11.10 21.95
CA ASP A 122 -8.63 -9.67 22.16
C ASP A 122 -7.93 -9.01 23.38
N GLY A 123 -7.11 -9.74 24.14
CA GLY A 123 -6.54 -9.29 25.42
C GLY A 123 -5.04 -8.97 25.44
N GLY A 124 -4.32 -8.99 24.33
CA GLY A 124 -2.86 -9.15 24.40
C GLY A 124 -1.94 -8.10 23.79
N PHE A 125 -2.14 -6.78 24.04
CA PHE A 125 -1.17 -5.75 23.61
C PHE A 125 0.14 -5.71 24.40
N GLU A 126 0.19 -6.24 25.63
CA GLU A 126 1.40 -6.17 26.46
C GLU A 126 2.61 -6.96 25.91
N GLY A 127 2.37 -8.05 25.22
CA GLY A 127 3.47 -8.84 24.64
C GLY A 127 4.01 -8.33 23.30
N LEU A 128 3.36 -7.37 22.63
CA LEU A 128 3.87 -6.78 21.40
C LEU A 128 5.17 -6.01 21.61
N ARG A 129 5.40 -5.45 22.82
CA ARG A 129 6.65 -4.76 23.16
C ARG A 129 7.89 -5.67 23.14
N ALA A 130 7.73 -6.99 23.23
CA ALA A 130 8.83 -7.95 23.18
C ALA A 130 9.23 -8.36 21.75
N LEU A 131 8.47 -7.94 20.73
CA LEU A 131 8.71 -8.25 19.33
C LEU A 131 9.36 -7.10 18.54
N TYR A 132 9.56 -5.94 19.21
CA TYR A 132 10.26 -4.75 18.68
C TYR A 132 11.48 -4.45 19.59
#